data_f58c58453f15d6be0cc87458c83013b1
#
_entry.id   f58c58453f15d6be0cc87458c83013b1
#
_cell.length_a   1.000
_cell.length_b   1.000
_cell.length_c   1.000
_cell.angle_alpha   90.00
_cell.angle_beta   90.00
_cell.angle_gamma   90.00
#
_symmetry.space_group_name_H-M   'P 1'
#
loop_
_entity.id
_entity.type
_entity.pdbx_description
1 polymer ?
#
loop_
_entity_poly.entity_id
_entity_poly.type
_entity_poly.pdbx_seq_one_letter_code
_entity_poly.pdbx_strand_id
1 'polypeptide(L)'
;VGSEMCIRDRPDIAISGDFIVGFPGETEEDFLKTQEIISKIGYAHAYSFKYSPRPGTPAGQMEDQIEEKIKSERLSRLQDEIKKSMYNFNKKFLNKNLPILVEKETSTNYFSGRSPYLQSVHFQSDNSCIGNIVEIKINKVNENGLSGDILQ
;
A
#
# COMPACT_ATOMS: atom_id res chain seq x y z
N VAL A 1 2.10 -5.16 18.81
CA VAL A 1 1.77 -4.30 19.94
C VAL A 1 1.45 -2.89 19.49
N GLY A 2 2.26 -2.24 18.63
CA GLY A 2 1.99 -0.85 18.20
C GLY A 2 0.79 -0.69 17.27
N SER A 3 0.71 -1.47 16.21
CA SER A 3 -0.36 -1.36 15.19
C SER A 3 -1.75 -1.66 15.74
N GLU A 4 -1.87 -2.65 16.62
CA GLU A 4 -3.15 -3.02 17.26
C GLU A 4 -3.69 -1.89 18.15
N MET A 5 -2.82 -1.20 18.89
CA MET A 5 -3.20 -0.04 19.69
C MET A 5 -3.66 1.12 18.82
N CYS A 6 -2.93 1.40 17.73
CA CYS A 6 -3.32 2.45 16.79
C CYS A 6 -4.68 2.16 16.13
N ILE A 7 -4.93 0.93 15.70
CA ILE A 7 -6.21 0.54 15.08
C ILE A 7 -7.35 0.64 16.08
N ARG A 8 -7.13 0.26 17.35
CA ARG A 8 -8.14 0.37 18.40
C ARG A 8 -8.51 1.83 18.71
N ASP A 9 -7.50 2.69 18.83
CA ASP A 9 -7.69 4.07 19.24
C ASP A 9 -8.09 4.98 18.06
N ARG A 10 -7.70 4.61 16.86
CA ARG A 10 -7.99 5.29 15.58
C ARG A 10 -8.38 4.27 14.51
N PRO A 11 -9.62 3.77 14.51
CA PRO A 11 -10.07 2.73 13.55
C PRO A 11 -10.07 3.18 12.09
N ASP A 12 -9.97 4.47 11.83
CA ASP A 12 -9.84 5.10 10.52
C ASP A 12 -8.38 5.30 10.05
N ILE A 13 -7.39 4.95 10.90
CA ILE A 13 -5.98 5.17 10.58
C ILE A 13 -5.55 4.37 9.34
N ALA A 14 -4.74 5.00 8.48
CA ALA A 14 -4.02 4.32 7.41
C ALA A 14 -2.64 3.89 7.92
N ILE A 15 -2.40 2.58 7.96
CA ILE A 15 -1.11 2.02 8.35
C ILE A 15 -0.35 1.62 7.11
N SER A 16 0.93 1.95 7.05
CA SER A 16 1.86 1.47 6.02
C SER A 16 2.96 0.63 6.63
N GLY A 17 3.59 -0.23 5.81
CA GLY A 17 4.69 -1.08 6.25
C GLY A 17 5.63 -1.46 5.13
N ASP A 18 6.88 -1.77 5.50
CA ASP A 18 7.91 -2.28 4.62
C ASP A 18 8.24 -3.72 5.02
N PHE A 19 8.26 -4.61 4.03
CA PHE A 19 8.47 -6.04 4.25
C PHE A 19 9.65 -6.55 3.44
N ILE A 20 10.49 -7.36 4.08
CA ILE A 20 11.59 -8.06 3.41
C ILE A 20 11.35 -9.55 3.55
N VAL A 21 11.38 -10.28 2.42
CA VAL A 21 11.28 -11.73 2.38
C VAL A 21 12.62 -12.37 2.03
N GLY A 22 12.83 -13.59 2.49
CA GLY A 22 14.06 -14.35 2.23
C GLY A 22 15.25 -13.83 3.01
N PHE A 23 15.04 -13.31 4.22
CA PHE A 23 16.13 -13.04 5.14
C PHE A 23 16.84 -14.37 5.49
N PRO A 24 18.17 -14.40 5.67
CA PRO A 24 18.88 -15.62 6.03
C PRO A 24 18.22 -16.35 7.20
N GLY A 25 18.01 -17.66 7.05
CA GLY A 25 17.33 -18.49 8.05
C GLY A 25 15.79 -18.39 8.06
N GLU A 26 15.16 -17.57 7.23
CA GLU A 26 13.68 -17.48 7.15
C GLU A 26 13.09 -18.83 6.71
N THR A 27 12.30 -19.44 7.58
CA THR A 27 11.57 -20.66 7.26
C THR A 27 10.27 -20.35 6.51
N GLU A 28 9.62 -21.38 5.95
CA GLU A 28 8.27 -21.20 5.37
C GLU A 28 7.26 -20.80 6.45
N GLU A 29 7.39 -21.30 7.67
CA GLU A 29 6.53 -20.92 8.78
C GLU A 29 6.66 -19.43 9.14
N ASP A 30 7.88 -18.88 9.14
CA ASP A 30 8.12 -17.46 9.40
C ASP A 30 7.52 -16.59 8.29
N PHE A 31 7.67 -17.01 7.03
CA PHE A 31 7.05 -16.35 5.89
C PHE A 31 5.52 -16.35 5.99
N LEU A 32 4.90 -17.46 6.37
CA LEU A 32 3.44 -17.53 6.56
C LEU A 32 2.96 -16.60 7.68
N LYS A 33 3.71 -16.44 8.77
CA LYS A 33 3.42 -15.47 9.84
C LYS A 33 3.48 -14.03 9.30
N THR A 34 4.40 -13.74 8.39
CA THR A 34 4.48 -12.43 7.73
C THR A 34 3.24 -12.18 6.86
N GLN A 35 2.75 -13.17 6.11
CA GLN A 35 1.50 -13.03 5.36
C GLN A 35 0.29 -12.84 6.28
N GLU A 36 0.25 -13.59 7.38
CA GLU A 36 -0.85 -13.50 8.37
C GLU A 36 -0.94 -12.10 8.98
N ILE A 37 0.18 -11.45 9.31
CA ILE A 37 0.17 -10.10 9.90
C ILE A 37 -0.36 -9.07 8.91
N ILE A 38 -0.08 -9.21 7.60
CA ILE A 38 -0.60 -8.31 6.58
C ILE A 38 -2.14 -8.37 6.54
N SER A 39 -2.70 -9.57 6.52
CA SER A 39 -4.15 -9.75 6.48
C SER A 39 -4.85 -9.29 7.76
N LYS A 40 -4.22 -9.47 8.93
CA LYS A 40 -4.77 -9.07 10.24
C LYS A 40 -4.77 -7.56 10.44
N ILE A 41 -3.70 -6.87 10.06
CA ILE A 41 -3.58 -5.42 10.26
C ILE A 41 -4.37 -4.65 9.23
N GLY A 42 -4.44 -5.11 7.98
CA GLY A 42 -5.15 -4.42 6.91
C GLY A 42 -4.43 -3.14 6.46
N TYR A 43 -3.18 -3.29 6.02
CA TYR A 43 -2.36 -2.16 5.57
C TYR A 43 -3.00 -1.39 4.42
N ALA A 44 -2.98 -0.06 4.53
CA ALA A 44 -3.40 0.86 3.47
C ALA A 44 -2.38 0.92 2.33
N HIS A 45 -1.10 0.84 2.69
CA HIS A 45 0.02 0.74 1.78
C HIS A 45 1.07 -0.20 2.35
N ALA A 46 1.74 -0.98 1.49
CA ALA A 46 2.89 -1.76 1.89
C ALA A 46 3.87 -1.92 0.73
N TYR A 47 5.15 -1.87 1.07
CA TYR A 47 6.24 -2.14 0.14
C TYR A 47 6.89 -3.46 0.51
N SER A 48 7.29 -4.23 -0.49
CA SER A 48 7.89 -5.54 -0.27
C SER A 48 9.12 -5.74 -1.15
N PHE A 49 10.16 -6.32 -0.57
CA PHE A 49 11.47 -6.48 -1.19
C PHE A 49 12.00 -7.88 -0.90
N LYS A 50 12.84 -8.39 -1.81
CA LYS A 50 13.69 -9.54 -1.51
C LYS A 50 14.87 -9.07 -0.67
N TYR A 51 15.27 -9.88 0.30
CA TYR A 51 16.52 -9.65 0.99
C TYR A 51 17.70 -9.67 -0.02
N SER A 52 18.55 -8.67 0.08
CA SER A 52 19.78 -8.55 -0.70
C SER A 52 20.96 -8.45 0.24
N PRO A 53 21.93 -9.39 0.20
CA PRO A 53 23.13 -9.34 1.04
C PRO A 53 23.88 -8.02 0.86
N ARG A 54 24.31 -7.43 1.97
CA ARG A 54 25.14 -6.22 1.96
C ARG A 54 26.52 -6.56 2.49
N PRO A 55 27.61 -6.21 1.77
CA PRO A 55 28.97 -6.41 2.26
C PRO A 55 29.17 -5.78 3.64
N GLY A 56 29.85 -6.49 4.54
CA GLY A 56 30.16 -6.00 5.87
C GLY A 56 29.04 -6.07 6.91
N THR A 57 27.86 -6.60 6.54
CA THR A 57 26.76 -6.82 7.50
C THR A 57 26.78 -8.25 8.04
N PRO A 58 26.39 -8.48 9.32
CA PRO A 58 26.24 -9.83 9.86
C PRO A 58 25.34 -10.72 9.01
N ALA A 59 24.19 -10.23 8.58
CA ALA A 59 23.25 -10.98 7.74
C ALA A 59 23.83 -11.36 6.37
N GLY A 60 24.71 -10.54 5.80
CA GLY A 60 25.43 -10.86 4.56
C GLY A 60 26.46 -11.98 4.70
N GLN A 61 26.87 -12.32 5.93
CA GLN A 61 27.86 -13.36 6.26
C GLN A 61 27.20 -14.65 6.79
N MET A 62 25.89 -14.67 6.98
CA MET A 62 25.17 -15.88 7.41
C MET A 62 25.23 -16.96 6.34
N GLU A 63 25.42 -18.22 6.75
CA GLU A 63 25.56 -19.38 5.83
C GLU A 63 24.18 -19.83 5.28
N ASP A 64 23.11 -19.62 6.02
CA ASP A 64 21.75 -20.05 5.70
C ASP A 64 21.02 -19.07 4.76
N GLN A 65 21.71 -18.62 3.72
CA GLN A 65 21.13 -17.77 2.67
C GLN A 65 20.03 -18.50 1.92
N ILE A 66 18.91 -17.78 1.68
CA ILE A 66 17.76 -18.33 0.96
C ILE A 66 18.01 -18.25 -0.55
N GLU A 67 17.66 -19.32 -1.26
CA GLU A 67 17.76 -19.37 -2.73
C GLU A 67 16.94 -18.28 -3.40
N GLU A 68 17.45 -17.71 -4.47
CA GLU A 68 16.81 -16.61 -5.21
C GLU A 68 15.43 -17.00 -5.76
N LYS A 69 15.24 -18.26 -6.14
CA LYS A 69 13.95 -18.79 -6.59
C LYS A 69 12.92 -18.75 -5.47
N ILE A 70 13.28 -19.15 -4.27
CA ILE A 70 12.40 -19.13 -3.09
C ILE A 70 12.05 -17.69 -2.71
N LYS A 71 13.05 -16.79 -2.69
CA LYS A 71 12.81 -15.35 -2.43
C LYS A 71 11.82 -14.75 -3.44
N SER A 72 11.96 -15.09 -4.73
CA SER A 72 11.07 -14.59 -5.80
C SER A 72 9.65 -15.12 -5.65
N GLU A 73 9.50 -16.40 -5.30
CA GLU A 73 8.19 -17.01 -5.04
C GLU A 73 7.51 -16.38 -3.82
N ARG A 74 8.22 -16.24 -2.69
CA ARG A 74 7.72 -15.60 -1.48
C ARG A 74 7.32 -14.15 -1.74
N LEU A 75 8.14 -13.40 -2.48
CA LEU A 75 7.81 -12.02 -2.85
C LEU A 75 6.52 -11.94 -3.64
N SER A 76 6.32 -12.80 -4.63
CA SER A 76 5.08 -12.83 -5.43
C SER A 76 3.85 -13.10 -4.55
N ARG A 77 3.93 -14.12 -3.71
CA ARG A 77 2.84 -14.46 -2.76
C ARG A 77 2.54 -13.32 -1.80
N LEU A 78 3.58 -12.65 -1.29
CA LEU A 78 3.43 -11.51 -0.39
C LEU A 78 2.78 -10.32 -1.08
N GLN A 79 3.19 -10.02 -2.33
CA GLN A 79 2.61 -8.94 -3.13
C GLN A 79 1.12 -9.15 -3.40
N ASP A 80 0.70 -10.39 -3.64
CA ASP A 80 -0.72 -10.71 -3.83
C ASP A 80 -1.53 -10.46 -2.55
N GLU A 81 -0.96 -10.76 -1.38
CA GLU A 81 -1.63 -10.48 -0.10
C GLU A 81 -1.68 -8.98 0.19
N ILE A 82 -0.61 -8.25 -0.11
CA ILE A 82 -0.57 -6.78 -0.01
C ILE A 82 -1.63 -6.14 -0.91
N LYS A 83 -1.76 -6.57 -2.17
CA LYS A 83 -2.80 -6.05 -3.09
C LYS A 83 -4.21 -6.25 -2.54
N LYS A 84 -4.50 -7.43 -1.97
CA LYS A 84 -5.80 -7.70 -1.32
C LYS A 84 -6.03 -6.77 -0.13
N SER A 85 -5.02 -6.57 0.72
CA SER A 85 -5.09 -5.67 1.87
C SER A 85 -5.38 -4.24 1.42
N MET A 86 -4.64 -3.72 0.44
CA MET A 86 -4.81 -2.38 -0.12
C MET A 86 -6.21 -2.21 -0.75
N TYR A 87 -6.67 -3.19 -1.52
CA TYR A 87 -8.01 -3.17 -2.08
C TYR A 87 -9.10 -3.10 -1.00
N ASN A 88 -8.97 -3.92 0.05
CA ASN A 88 -9.92 -3.93 1.16
C ASN A 88 -9.93 -2.61 1.94
N PHE A 89 -8.77 -1.98 2.10
CA PHE A 89 -8.68 -0.66 2.69
C PHE A 89 -9.37 0.38 1.78
N ASN A 90 -9.06 0.40 0.49
CA ASN A 90 -9.63 1.32 -0.49
C ASN A 90 -11.15 1.17 -0.60
N LYS A 91 -11.67 -0.03 -0.50
CA LYS A 91 -13.12 -0.32 -0.56
C LYS A 91 -13.94 0.41 0.51
N LYS A 92 -13.32 0.78 1.66
CA LYS A 92 -13.97 1.55 2.71
C LYS A 92 -14.41 2.95 2.27
N PHE A 93 -13.84 3.45 1.18
CA PHE A 93 -14.08 4.81 0.67
C PHE A 93 -15.08 4.86 -0.50
N LEU A 94 -15.53 3.73 -1.00
CA LEU A 94 -16.54 3.70 -2.06
C LEU A 94 -17.80 4.46 -1.64
N ASN A 95 -18.28 5.33 -2.51
CA ASN A 95 -19.41 6.26 -2.32
C ASN A 95 -19.19 7.34 -1.23
N LYS A 96 -17.98 7.53 -0.74
CA LYS A 96 -17.64 8.63 0.19
C LYS A 96 -17.06 9.82 -0.56
N ASN A 97 -17.22 10.99 0.02
CA ASN A 97 -16.55 12.22 -0.42
C ASN A 97 -15.23 12.34 0.32
N LEU A 98 -14.18 12.70 -0.41
CA LEU A 98 -12.85 12.91 0.16
C LEU A 98 -12.25 14.21 -0.36
N PRO A 99 -11.59 15.00 0.50
CA PRO A 99 -10.77 16.12 0.08
C PRO A 99 -9.48 15.58 -0.56
N ILE A 100 -9.22 15.99 -1.82
CA ILE A 100 -8.08 15.51 -2.60
C ILE A 100 -7.16 16.69 -2.93
N LEU A 101 -5.90 16.61 -2.50
CA LEU A 101 -4.86 17.52 -2.95
C LEU A 101 -4.45 17.14 -4.38
N VAL A 102 -4.73 18.02 -5.34
CA VAL A 102 -4.44 17.79 -6.76
C VAL A 102 -2.97 18.04 -7.04
N GLU A 103 -2.25 17.00 -7.49
CA GLU A 103 -0.81 17.08 -7.69
C GLU A 103 -0.42 17.36 -9.15
N LYS A 104 -1.14 16.76 -10.10
CA LYS A 104 -0.80 16.86 -11.51
C LYS A 104 -1.95 16.54 -12.45
N GLU A 105 -1.84 17.03 -13.67
CA GLU A 105 -2.59 16.56 -14.83
C GLU A 105 -1.87 15.37 -15.46
N THR A 106 -2.58 14.27 -15.71
CA THR A 106 -2.04 13.04 -16.28
C THR A 106 -2.28 12.92 -17.78
N SER A 107 -3.37 13.51 -18.24
CA SER A 107 -3.74 13.71 -19.66
C SER A 107 -4.79 14.80 -19.73
N THR A 108 -5.17 15.28 -20.93
CA THR A 108 -6.13 16.36 -21.11
C THR A 108 -7.39 16.16 -20.27
N ASN A 109 -7.65 17.09 -19.35
CA ASN A 109 -8.77 17.08 -18.40
C ASN A 109 -8.77 15.91 -17.39
N TYR A 110 -7.69 15.11 -17.31
CA TYR A 110 -7.55 14.05 -16.31
C TYR A 110 -6.49 14.43 -15.28
N PHE A 111 -6.89 14.44 -14.03
CA PHE A 111 -6.05 14.83 -12.91
C PHE A 111 -5.82 13.67 -11.95
N SER A 112 -4.70 13.74 -11.24
CA SER A 112 -4.43 12.87 -10.11
C SER A 112 -3.99 13.67 -8.90
N GLY A 113 -4.35 13.17 -7.72
CA GLY A 113 -4.01 13.78 -6.45
C GLY A 113 -3.94 12.76 -5.34
N ARG A 114 -3.83 13.23 -4.10
CA ARG A 114 -3.72 12.42 -2.88
C ARG A 114 -4.87 12.68 -1.93
N SER A 115 -5.43 11.58 -1.43
CA SER A 115 -6.36 11.63 -0.31
C SER A 115 -5.63 11.88 1.02
N PRO A 116 -6.33 12.19 2.13
CA PRO A 116 -5.73 12.26 3.47
C PRO A 116 -5.03 10.96 3.91
N TYR A 117 -5.33 9.85 3.26
CA TYR A 117 -4.74 8.53 3.52
C TYR A 117 -3.63 8.17 2.52
N LEU A 118 -3.13 9.16 1.76
CA LEU A 118 -2.09 9.05 0.73
C LEU A 118 -2.46 8.15 -0.47
N GLN A 119 -3.72 7.77 -0.61
CA GLN A 119 -4.20 7.03 -1.78
C GLN A 119 -4.12 7.91 -3.04
N SER A 120 -3.72 7.31 -4.15
CA SER A 120 -3.81 7.95 -5.46
C SER A 120 -5.27 8.04 -5.88
N VAL A 121 -5.72 9.24 -6.26
CA VAL A 121 -7.11 9.48 -6.70
C VAL A 121 -7.09 10.10 -8.09
N HIS A 122 -7.86 9.51 -9.01
CA HIS A 122 -7.97 9.95 -10.40
C HIS A 122 -9.38 10.45 -10.68
N PHE A 123 -9.49 11.59 -11.36
CA PHE A 123 -10.76 12.21 -11.67
C PHE A 123 -10.63 13.11 -12.92
N GLN A 124 -11.79 13.51 -13.46
CA GLN A 124 -11.90 14.46 -14.57
C GLN A 124 -12.29 15.86 -14.09
N SER A 125 -11.73 16.89 -14.72
CA SER A 125 -12.14 18.30 -14.50
C SER A 125 -11.89 19.10 -15.76
N ASP A 126 -12.84 20.00 -16.10
CA ASP A 126 -12.69 20.90 -17.23
C ASP A 126 -11.74 22.09 -16.94
N ASN A 127 -11.47 22.34 -15.67
CA ASN A 127 -10.59 23.42 -15.22
C ASN A 127 -9.36 22.88 -14.50
N SER A 128 -8.21 23.54 -14.70
CA SER A 128 -7.01 23.21 -13.92
C SER A 128 -7.23 23.49 -12.44
N CYS A 129 -6.98 22.51 -11.61
CA CYS A 129 -7.11 22.57 -10.16
C CYS A 129 -5.84 22.13 -9.42
N ILE A 130 -4.69 22.06 -10.12
CA ILE A 130 -3.40 21.67 -9.54
C ILE A 130 -3.03 22.58 -8.36
N GLY A 131 -2.57 21.96 -7.26
CA GLY A 131 -2.21 22.65 -6.01
C GLY A 131 -3.40 22.97 -5.09
N ASN A 132 -4.63 22.76 -5.55
CA ASN A 132 -5.83 22.97 -4.75
C ASN A 132 -6.31 21.66 -4.11
N ILE A 133 -7.11 21.80 -3.05
CA ILE A 133 -7.88 20.71 -2.46
C ILE A 133 -9.28 20.77 -3.04
N VAL A 134 -9.72 19.66 -3.64
CA VAL A 134 -11.06 19.53 -4.23
C VAL A 134 -11.80 18.34 -3.59
N GLU A 135 -13.12 18.45 -3.46
CA GLU A 135 -13.94 17.35 -2.97
C GLU A 135 -14.27 16.40 -4.11
N ILE A 136 -13.92 15.12 -3.94
CA ILE A 136 -14.18 14.05 -4.91
C ILE A 136 -15.10 13.01 -4.29
N LYS A 137 -16.20 12.70 -4.98
CA LYS A 137 -17.05 11.55 -4.66
C LYS A 137 -16.46 10.30 -5.28
N ILE A 138 -16.00 9.38 -4.45
CA ILE A 138 -15.37 8.14 -4.90
C ILE A 138 -16.41 7.19 -5.47
N ASN A 139 -16.28 6.82 -6.74
CA ASN A 139 -17.21 5.92 -7.44
C ASN A 139 -16.55 4.59 -7.88
N LYS A 140 -15.23 4.51 -7.86
CA LYS A 140 -14.48 3.29 -8.21
C LYS A 140 -13.24 3.13 -7.34
N VAL A 141 -12.94 1.88 -7.00
CA VAL A 141 -11.77 1.49 -6.19
C VAL A 141 -11.03 0.32 -6.84
N ASN A 142 -9.71 0.29 -6.69
CA ASN A 142 -8.86 -0.83 -7.04
C ASN A 142 -7.69 -0.93 -6.05
N GLU A 143 -6.79 -1.91 -6.23
CA GLU A 143 -5.63 -2.06 -5.36
C GLU A 143 -4.65 -0.89 -5.43
N ASN A 144 -4.61 -0.16 -6.54
CA ASN A 144 -3.64 0.92 -6.77
C ASN A 144 -4.17 2.31 -6.38
N GLY A 145 -5.49 2.45 -6.13
CA GLY A 145 -6.06 3.73 -5.75
C GLY A 145 -7.57 3.83 -5.96
N LEU A 146 -8.02 5.05 -6.09
CA LEU A 146 -9.41 5.45 -6.15
C LEU A 146 -9.68 6.24 -7.43
N SER A 147 -10.94 6.27 -7.87
CA SER A 147 -11.39 7.20 -8.89
C SER A 147 -12.77 7.76 -8.51
N GLY A 148 -13.08 8.95 -8.99
CA GLY A 148 -14.33 9.58 -8.65
C GLY A 148 -14.63 10.82 -9.48
N ASP A 149 -15.70 11.49 -9.09
CA ASP A 149 -16.20 12.69 -9.75
C ASP A 149 -16.02 13.89 -8.83
N ILE A 150 -15.58 15.03 -9.39
CA ILE A 150 -15.45 16.28 -8.66
C ILE A 150 -16.84 16.79 -8.26
N LEU A 151 -16.98 17.18 -7.01
CA LEU A 151 -18.19 17.84 -6.53
C LEU A 151 -18.07 19.35 -6.80
N GLN A 152 -19.09 19.88 -7.45
CA GLN A 152 -19.23 21.31 -7.74
C GLN A 152 -19.56 22.12 -6.48
#